data_cd6aa903b7c69898be175e7906ec5bbf
#
_entry.id   cd6aa903b7c69898be175e7906ec5bbf
#
_cell.length_a   1.000
_cell.length_b   1.000
_cell.length_c   1.000
_cell.angle_alpha   90.00
_cell.angle_beta   90.00
_cell.angle_gamma   90.00
#
_symmetry.space_group_name_H-M   'P 1'
#
loop_
_entity.id
_entity.type
_entity.pdbx_description
1 polymer ?
#
loop_
_entity_poly.entity_id
_entity_poly.type
_entity_poly.pdbx_seq_one_letter_code
_entity_poly.pdbx_strand_id
1 'polypeptide(L)'
;MAADLKSPRRIATEEAFSIPEVAAGLRGVARAPGNSLDLILVKRIYDAPKDDHPQMAALLPGLLDLEEKRLPDMDKNGVAMQLLSLTAPGVQMFDADTATELATLANDRLAEVISRHPTRFAGLAAFAPQSPKRAVKEMERAIKTLKLNGFIVNSHTNNDYFDNPKFFPILEAAEALDGCI
;
A
#
# COMPACT_ATOMS: atom_id res chain seq x y z
N MET A 1 -33.48 -25.30 20.89
CA MET A 1 -32.16 -25.36 20.28
C MET A 1 -31.87 -23.97 19.73
N ALA A 2 -31.07 -23.17 20.42
CA ALA A 2 -30.61 -21.87 19.88
C ALA A 2 -29.61 -22.17 18.76
N ALA A 3 -29.86 -21.64 17.55
CA ALA A 3 -28.91 -21.71 16.47
C ALA A 3 -27.63 -21.00 16.93
N ASP A 4 -26.50 -21.70 16.90
CA ASP A 4 -25.18 -21.17 17.15
C ASP A 4 -24.84 -20.19 16.01
N LEU A 5 -25.21 -18.93 16.20
CA LEU A 5 -24.89 -17.85 15.31
C LEU A 5 -23.37 -17.66 15.39
N LYS A 6 -22.64 -18.35 14.54
CA LYS A 6 -21.21 -18.10 14.36
C LYS A 6 -21.01 -16.59 14.24
N SER A 7 -20.14 -16.03 15.08
CA SER A 7 -19.78 -14.61 15.02
C SER A 7 -19.44 -14.22 13.58
N PRO A 8 -19.93 -13.07 13.08
CA PRO A 8 -19.65 -12.66 11.70
C PRO A 8 -18.15 -12.54 11.49
N ARG A 9 -17.68 -13.03 10.33
CA ARG A 9 -16.27 -12.91 9.92
C ARG A 9 -15.96 -11.43 9.70
N ARG A 10 -15.01 -10.86 10.46
CA ARG A 10 -14.56 -9.49 10.30
C ARG A 10 -13.43 -9.45 9.27
N ILE A 11 -13.58 -8.62 8.25
CA ILE A 11 -12.56 -8.32 7.24
C ILE A 11 -12.25 -6.83 7.35
N ALA A 12 -10.99 -6.50 7.63
CA ALA A 12 -10.52 -5.11 7.62
C ALA A 12 -10.01 -4.78 6.21
N THR A 13 -10.56 -3.72 5.60
CA THR A 13 -10.35 -3.42 4.18
C THR A 13 -9.39 -2.27 3.91
N GLU A 14 -8.98 -1.52 4.94
CA GLU A 14 -8.07 -0.39 4.84
C GLU A 14 -6.84 -0.61 5.73
N GLU A 15 -6.11 -1.69 5.49
CA GLU A 15 -4.95 -2.05 6.30
C GLU A 15 -3.64 -1.72 5.58
N ALA A 16 -2.90 -0.81 6.18
CA ALA A 16 -1.67 -0.30 5.58
C ALA A 16 -0.45 -1.19 5.91
N PHE A 17 0.48 -1.26 4.96
CA PHE A 17 1.82 -1.78 5.16
C PHE A 17 2.87 -0.90 4.48
N SER A 18 4.12 -1.11 4.80
CA SER A 18 5.27 -0.55 4.09
C SER A 18 6.39 -1.58 4.00
N ILE A 19 7.40 -1.29 3.19
CA ILE A 19 8.63 -2.06 3.11
C ILE A 19 9.83 -1.19 3.48
N PRO A 20 10.93 -1.76 3.98
CA PRO A 20 12.10 -0.98 4.39
C PRO A 20 12.64 -0.04 3.31
N GLU A 21 12.59 -0.44 2.05
CA GLU A 21 13.11 0.34 0.92
C GLU A 21 12.22 1.56 0.63
N VAL A 22 10.91 1.41 0.63
CA VAL A 22 9.97 2.53 0.51
C VAL A 22 10.15 3.50 1.70
N ALA A 23 10.24 2.97 2.91
CA ALA A 23 10.48 3.77 4.10
C ALA A 23 11.81 4.53 4.04
N ALA A 24 12.88 3.90 3.55
CA ALA A 24 14.18 4.55 3.37
C ALA A 24 14.12 5.66 2.32
N GLY A 25 13.48 5.41 1.18
CA GLY A 25 13.25 6.40 0.13
C GLY A 25 12.45 7.60 0.64
N LEU A 26 11.36 7.36 1.35
CA LEU A 26 10.50 8.43 1.90
C LEU A 26 11.22 9.25 2.99
N ARG A 27 12.14 8.66 3.77
CA ARG A 27 13.04 9.45 4.64
C ARG A 27 13.93 10.39 3.84
N GLY A 28 14.40 9.97 2.67
CA GLY A 28 15.11 10.85 1.74
C GLY A 28 14.25 12.03 1.29
N VAL A 29 13.02 11.74 0.85
CA VAL A 29 12.02 12.75 0.45
C VAL A 29 11.69 13.70 1.61
N ALA A 30 11.56 13.20 2.84
CA ALA A 30 11.26 14.02 4.03
C ALA A 30 12.26 15.16 4.26
N ARG A 31 13.50 14.97 3.83
CA ARG A 31 14.57 16.00 3.96
C ARG A 31 14.51 17.07 2.87
N ALA A 32 13.67 16.91 1.86
CA ALA A 32 13.52 17.90 0.81
C ALA A 32 12.93 19.22 1.35
N PRO A 33 13.32 20.36 0.77
CA PRO A 33 12.70 21.64 1.11
C PRO A 33 11.26 21.70 0.59
N GLY A 34 10.38 22.40 1.30
CA GLY A 34 8.99 22.59 0.90
C GLY A 34 8.00 22.28 2.01
N ASN A 35 6.72 22.51 1.70
CA ASN A 35 5.61 22.40 2.64
C ASN A 35 4.31 21.87 1.98
N SER A 36 4.38 21.11 0.88
CA SER A 36 3.23 20.44 0.34
C SER A 36 2.62 19.51 1.39
N LEU A 37 1.32 19.24 1.30
CA LEU A 37 0.63 18.36 2.25
C LEU A 37 1.26 16.97 2.31
N ASP A 38 1.64 16.42 1.16
CA ASP A 38 2.32 15.11 1.09
C ASP A 38 3.67 15.16 1.79
N LEU A 39 4.45 16.21 1.57
CA LEU A 39 5.75 16.37 2.23
C LEU A 39 5.61 16.55 3.75
N ILE A 40 4.57 17.27 4.21
CA ILE A 40 4.27 17.40 5.64
C ILE A 40 3.92 16.03 6.23
N LEU A 41 3.10 15.23 5.54
CA LEU A 41 2.75 13.87 5.96
C LEU A 41 4.00 12.99 6.07
N VAL A 42 4.83 12.99 5.03
CA VAL A 42 6.06 12.21 4.97
C VAL A 42 7.04 12.61 6.06
N LYS A 43 7.24 13.91 6.28
CA LYS A 43 8.07 14.41 7.41
C LYS A 43 7.54 13.89 8.75
N ARG A 44 6.24 13.93 8.95
CA ARG A 44 5.61 13.49 10.20
C ARG A 44 5.79 12.00 10.47
N ILE A 45 5.70 11.16 9.45
CA ILE A 45 5.81 9.70 9.58
C ILE A 45 7.28 9.24 9.64
N TYR A 46 8.14 9.83 8.81
CA TYR A 46 9.46 9.26 8.53
C TYR A 46 10.64 10.04 9.14
N ASP A 47 10.45 11.33 9.54
CA ASP A 47 11.53 12.21 10.00
C ASP A 47 11.21 12.94 11.31
N ALA A 48 10.00 12.83 11.86
CA ALA A 48 9.62 13.50 13.09
C ALA A 48 10.42 12.94 14.29
N PRO A 49 10.83 13.83 15.25
CA PRO A 49 11.44 13.38 16.50
C PRO A 49 10.49 12.41 17.23
N LYS A 50 11.04 11.27 17.65
CA LYS A 50 10.27 10.21 18.32
C LYS A 50 9.65 10.67 19.65
N ASP A 51 10.27 11.65 20.29
CA ASP A 51 9.88 12.12 21.62
C ASP A 51 8.65 13.05 21.58
N ASP A 52 8.43 13.76 20.46
CA ASP A 52 7.32 14.70 20.32
C ASP A 52 5.98 13.99 19.98
N HIS A 53 6.03 12.80 19.38
CA HIS A 53 4.85 12.06 18.95
C HIS A 53 5.03 10.55 19.12
N PRO A 54 4.87 9.98 20.33
CA PRO A 54 5.07 8.54 20.59
C PRO A 54 4.22 7.62 19.72
N GLN A 55 2.99 8.03 19.38
CA GLN A 55 2.09 7.26 18.51
C GLN A 55 2.62 7.17 17.07
N MET A 56 3.21 8.26 16.57
CA MET A 56 3.84 8.27 15.24
C MET A 56 5.14 7.45 15.23
N ALA A 57 5.87 7.44 16.35
CA ALA A 57 7.07 6.61 16.50
C ALA A 57 6.75 5.10 16.41
N ALA A 58 5.57 4.69 16.87
CA ALA A 58 5.11 3.31 16.80
C ALA A 58 4.52 2.93 15.42
N LEU A 59 4.11 3.91 14.63
CA LEU A 59 3.43 3.67 13.35
C LEU A 59 4.33 2.94 12.36
N LEU A 60 5.52 3.44 12.10
CA LEU A 60 6.42 2.87 11.11
C LEU A 60 6.83 1.42 11.42
N PRO A 61 7.21 1.04 12.65
CA PRO A 61 7.42 -0.35 13.00
C PRO A 61 6.21 -1.24 12.74
N GLY A 62 4.99 -0.75 13.00
CA GLY A 62 3.76 -1.48 12.72
C GLY A 62 3.48 -1.65 11.23
N LEU A 63 3.81 -0.63 10.40
CA LEU A 63 3.69 -0.72 8.95
C LEU A 63 4.67 -1.73 8.33
N LEU A 64 5.86 -1.87 8.92
CA LEU A 64 6.90 -2.79 8.45
C LEU A 64 6.70 -4.23 8.92
N ASP A 65 5.84 -4.42 9.92
CA ASP A 65 5.52 -5.74 10.47
C ASP A 65 4.30 -6.33 9.74
N LEU A 66 4.55 -7.32 8.92
CA LEU A 66 3.50 -8.02 8.19
C LEU A 66 3.02 -9.32 8.89
N GLU A 67 3.73 -9.84 9.89
CA GLU A 67 3.45 -11.17 10.45
C GLU A 67 3.57 -11.26 11.97
N GLU A 68 4.71 -10.87 12.56
CA GLU A 68 5.07 -11.21 13.95
C GLU A 68 4.09 -10.66 15.00
N LYS A 69 3.72 -9.39 14.89
CA LYS A 69 2.76 -8.72 15.77
C LYS A 69 1.38 -8.62 15.13
N ARG A 70 1.33 -8.44 13.82
CA ARG A 70 0.09 -8.24 13.08
C ARG A 70 -0.87 -9.42 13.22
N LEU A 71 -0.40 -10.65 13.02
CA LEU A 71 -1.26 -11.84 13.16
C LEU A 71 -1.80 -12.02 14.58
N PRO A 72 -0.99 -11.96 15.65
CA PRO A 72 -1.52 -12.00 17.01
C PRO A 72 -2.49 -10.86 17.34
N ASP A 73 -2.25 -9.64 16.82
CA ASP A 73 -3.16 -8.52 17.03
C ASP A 73 -4.50 -8.72 16.31
N MET A 74 -4.49 -9.28 15.10
CA MET A 74 -5.70 -9.68 14.39
C MET A 74 -6.50 -10.70 15.22
N ASP A 75 -5.85 -11.73 15.75
CA ASP A 75 -6.49 -12.77 16.55
C ASP A 75 -7.11 -12.19 17.82
N LYS A 76 -6.34 -11.38 18.54
CA LYS A 76 -6.79 -10.68 19.75
C LYS A 76 -8.04 -9.82 19.53
N ASN A 77 -8.13 -9.18 18.35
CA ASN A 77 -9.22 -8.27 18.01
C ASN A 77 -10.33 -8.93 17.17
N GLY A 78 -10.24 -10.24 16.92
CA GLY A 78 -11.24 -10.99 16.17
C GLY A 78 -11.32 -10.59 14.69
N VAL A 79 -10.20 -10.10 14.10
CA VAL A 79 -10.08 -9.81 12.67
C VAL A 79 -9.67 -11.07 11.94
N ALA A 80 -10.57 -11.59 11.12
CA ALA A 80 -10.32 -12.83 10.39
C ALA A 80 -9.38 -12.63 9.19
N MET A 81 -9.47 -11.48 8.51
CA MET A 81 -8.66 -11.18 7.32
C MET A 81 -8.41 -9.67 7.23
N GLN A 82 -7.27 -9.32 6.69
CA GLN A 82 -6.91 -7.95 6.30
C GLN A 82 -6.67 -7.86 4.80
N LEU A 83 -7.19 -6.80 4.18
CA LEU A 83 -6.84 -6.39 2.83
C LEU A 83 -5.72 -5.34 2.94
N LEU A 84 -4.50 -5.75 2.59
CA LEU A 84 -3.29 -4.94 2.75
C LEU A 84 -3.05 -4.05 1.53
N SER A 85 -2.66 -2.80 1.78
CA SER A 85 -2.25 -1.86 0.73
C SER A 85 -1.01 -1.05 1.16
N LEU A 86 -0.19 -0.65 0.19
CA LEU A 86 0.98 0.18 0.48
C LEU A 86 0.53 1.53 1.03
N THR A 87 1.03 1.90 2.22
CA THR A 87 0.63 3.13 2.91
C THR A 87 0.90 4.39 2.09
N ALA A 88 0.00 5.37 2.19
CA ALA A 88 0.19 6.68 1.56
C ALA A 88 1.48 7.38 2.07
N PRO A 89 2.19 8.12 1.21
CA PRO A 89 1.90 8.40 -0.22
C PRO A 89 2.39 7.30 -1.18
N GLY A 90 2.73 6.13 -0.69
CA GLY A 90 3.21 5.01 -1.50
C GLY A 90 4.46 5.35 -2.29
N VAL A 91 4.41 5.07 -3.59
CA VAL A 91 5.53 5.36 -4.51
C VAL A 91 5.34 6.67 -5.30
N GLN A 92 4.25 7.41 -5.06
CA GLN A 92 3.85 8.54 -5.92
C GLN A 92 4.70 9.82 -5.73
N MET A 93 5.55 9.86 -4.70
CA MET A 93 6.49 10.98 -4.48
C MET A 93 7.90 10.76 -5.04
N PHE A 94 8.16 9.62 -5.67
CA PHE A 94 9.46 9.34 -6.31
C PHE A 94 9.43 9.71 -7.80
N ASP A 95 10.60 9.75 -8.42
CA ASP A 95 10.71 9.74 -9.89
C ASP A 95 10.17 8.42 -10.47
N ALA A 96 9.92 8.41 -11.78
CA ALA A 96 9.25 7.30 -12.44
C ALA A 96 10.03 5.97 -12.38
N ASP A 97 11.37 6.02 -12.35
CA ASP A 97 12.20 4.81 -12.29
C ASP A 97 12.17 4.22 -10.90
N THR A 98 12.49 5.01 -9.90
CA THR A 98 12.42 4.63 -8.48
C THR A 98 11.02 4.16 -8.08
N ALA A 99 9.98 4.88 -8.50
CA ALA A 99 8.60 4.50 -8.20
C ALA A 99 8.23 3.13 -8.78
N THR A 100 8.67 2.84 -10.01
CA THR A 100 8.40 1.55 -10.67
C THR A 100 9.10 0.40 -9.95
N GLU A 101 10.37 0.57 -9.62
CA GLU A 101 11.15 -0.44 -8.90
C GLU A 101 10.58 -0.74 -7.52
N LEU A 102 10.24 0.31 -6.76
CA LEU A 102 9.69 0.17 -5.42
C LEU A 102 8.28 -0.42 -5.42
N ALA A 103 7.44 -0.09 -6.40
CA ALA A 103 6.12 -0.69 -6.55
C ALA A 103 6.24 -2.20 -6.81
N THR A 104 7.11 -2.59 -7.74
CA THR A 104 7.38 -3.99 -8.08
C THR A 104 7.85 -4.77 -6.84
N LEU A 105 8.82 -4.24 -6.10
CA LEU A 105 9.34 -4.86 -4.89
C LEU A 105 8.28 -4.99 -3.78
N ALA A 106 7.47 -3.95 -3.57
CA ALA A 106 6.40 -3.97 -2.58
C ALA A 106 5.34 -5.03 -2.91
N ASN A 107 4.95 -5.14 -4.18
CA ASN A 107 4.00 -6.14 -4.63
C ASN A 107 4.54 -7.57 -4.50
N ASP A 108 5.82 -7.80 -4.78
CA ASP A 108 6.46 -9.11 -4.61
C ASP A 108 6.42 -9.54 -3.14
N ARG A 109 6.78 -8.66 -2.21
CA ARG A 109 6.72 -8.95 -0.77
C ARG A 109 5.31 -9.15 -0.27
N LEU A 110 4.36 -8.35 -0.75
CA LEU A 110 2.95 -8.53 -0.41
C LEU A 110 2.44 -9.89 -0.87
N ALA A 111 2.72 -10.28 -2.11
CA ALA A 111 2.33 -11.58 -2.66
C ALA A 111 2.98 -12.74 -1.89
N GLU A 112 4.24 -12.60 -1.48
CA GLU A 112 4.95 -13.59 -0.67
C GLU A 112 4.26 -13.80 0.69
N VAL A 113 3.93 -12.72 1.41
CA VAL A 113 3.21 -12.81 2.69
C VAL A 113 1.83 -13.42 2.52
N ILE A 114 1.08 -13.02 1.49
CA ILE A 114 -0.23 -13.60 1.18
C ILE A 114 -0.10 -15.11 0.91
N SER A 115 0.93 -15.54 0.19
CA SER A 115 1.15 -16.96 -0.11
C SER A 115 1.39 -17.80 1.13
N ARG A 116 2.02 -17.24 2.16
CA ARG A 116 2.21 -17.89 3.48
C ARG A 116 0.93 -17.89 4.33
N HIS A 117 0.07 -16.89 4.16
CA HIS A 117 -1.15 -16.71 4.97
C HIS A 117 -2.40 -16.42 4.13
N PRO A 118 -2.78 -17.30 3.17
CA PRO A 118 -3.81 -17.00 2.16
C PRO A 118 -5.23 -16.84 2.72
N THR A 119 -5.48 -17.29 3.94
CA THR A 119 -6.78 -17.10 4.62
C THR A 119 -6.81 -15.88 5.53
N ARG A 120 -5.66 -15.23 5.74
CA ARG A 120 -5.51 -14.09 6.65
C ARG A 120 -5.27 -12.78 5.92
N PHE A 121 -4.64 -12.81 4.75
CA PHE A 121 -4.32 -11.63 3.97
C PHE A 121 -4.85 -11.71 2.55
N ALA A 122 -5.27 -10.56 2.05
CA ALA A 122 -5.49 -10.22 0.66
C ALA A 122 -4.72 -8.93 0.37
N GLY A 123 -4.52 -8.54 -0.88
CA GLY A 123 -3.68 -7.39 -1.17
C GLY A 123 -4.07 -6.58 -2.39
N LEU A 124 -3.87 -5.26 -2.29
CA LEU A 124 -3.97 -4.32 -3.39
C LEU A 124 -2.57 -3.92 -3.86
N ALA A 125 -2.33 -4.06 -5.16
CA ALA A 125 -1.05 -3.76 -5.78
C ALA A 125 -0.80 -2.26 -5.86
N ALA A 126 0.42 -1.84 -5.54
CA ALA A 126 0.92 -0.52 -5.87
C ALA A 126 1.41 -0.49 -7.34
N PHE A 127 1.36 0.68 -7.95
CA PHE A 127 1.94 0.94 -9.27
C PHE A 127 2.45 2.38 -9.35
N ALA A 128 3.23 2.70 -10.38
CA ALA A 128 3.84 4.02 -10.56
C ALA A 128 3.10 4.85 -11.61
N PRO A 129 2.10 5.71 -11.23
CA PRO A 129 1.37 6.54 -12.19
C PRO A 129 2.26 7.51 -12.96
N GLN A 130 3.45 7.81 -12.45
CA GLN A 130 4.46 8.65 -13.10
C GLN A 130 4.86 8.12 -14.48
N SER A 131 4.67 6.81 -14.72
CA SER A 131 4.92 6.16 -16.01
C SER A 131 3.76 5.23 -16.37
N PRO A 132 2.67 5.72 -16.97
CA PRO A 132 1.47 4.93 -17.25
C PRO A 132 1.73 3.62 -17.99
N LYS A 133 2.66 3.62 -18.96
CA LYS A 133 3.04 2.39 -19.68
C LYS A 133 3.67 1.31 -18.78
N ARG A 134 4.48 1.71 -17.80
CA ARG A 134 5.07 0.78 -16.83
C ARG A 134 4.07 0.39 -15.76
N ALA A 135 3.22 1.33 -15.35
CA ALA A 135 2.12 1.06 -14.43
C ALA A 135 1.21 -0.06 -14.96
N VAL A 136 0.77 0.04 -16.22
CA VAL A 136 -0.05 -1.00 -16.87
C VAL A 136 0.63 -2.38 -16.83
N LYS A 137 1.92 -2.46 -17.15
CA LYS A 137 2.66 -3.73 -17.08
C LYS A 137 2.70 -4.32 -15.67
N GLU A 138 2.92 -3.47 -14.67
CA GLU A 138 2.94 -3.92 -13.27
C GLU A 138 1.54 -4.34 -12.81
N MET A 139 0.49 -3.62 -13.20
CA MET A 139 -0.90 -3.99 -12.93
C MET A 139 -1.24 -5.36 -13.53
N GLU A 140 -0.86 -5.60 -14.77
CA GLU A 140 -1.03 -6.91 -15.41
C GLU A 140 -0.29 -8.02 -14.65
N ARG A 141 0.96 -7.76 -14.25
CA ARG A 141 1.77 -8.71 -13.46
C ARG A 141 1.11 -9.00 -12.11
N ALA A 142 0.65 -7.97 -11.42
CA ALA A 142 0.03 -8.07 -10.11
C ALA A 142 -1.20 -8.99 -10.13
N ILE A 143 -2.09 -8.83 -11.09
CA ILE A 143 -3.29 -9.66 -11.22
C ILE A 143 -2.97 -11.05 -11.80
N LYS A 144 -2.27 -11.10 -12.94
CA LYS A 144 -2.09 -12.34 -13.69
C LYS A 144 -1.06 -13.27 -13.05
N THR A 145 0.01 -12.74 -12.47
CA THR A 145 1.14 -13.51 -11.92
C THR A 145 1.08 -13.60 -10.40
N LEU A 146 1.00 -12.45 -9.71
CA LEU A 146 1.03 -12.39 -8.25
C LEU A 146 -0.32 -12.71 -7.60
N LYS A 147 -1.42 -12.71 -8.37
CA LYS A 147 -2.78 -12.99 -7.88
C LYS A 147 -3.25 -12.02 -6.80
N LEU A 148 -2.82 -10.77 -6.87
CA LEU A 148 -3.34 -9.70 -6.03
C LEU A 148 -4.78 -9.33 -6.44
N ASN A 149 -5.52 -8.67 -5.56
CA ASN A 149 -6.98 -8.55 -5.63
C ASN A 149 -7.47 -7.25 -6.30
N GLY A 150 -6.57 -6.36 -6.65
CA GLY A 150 -6.86 -5.05 -7.24
C GLY A 150 -5.70 -4.10 -7.01
N PHE A 151 -5.97 -2.81 -6.99
CA PHE A 151 -4.93 -1.77 -7.01
C PHE A 151 -5.17 -0.71 -5.95
N ILE A 152 -4.11 -0.07 -5.50
CA ILE A 152 -4.14 1.12 -4.64
C ILE A 152 -3.43 2.28 -5.31
N VAL A 153 -4.04 3.44 -5.28
CA VAL A 153 -3.47 4.69 -5.75
C VAL A 153 -3.93 5.84 -4.87
N ASN A 154 -3.06 6.82 -4.64
CA ASN A 154 -3.45 8.05 -3.95
C ASN A 154 -4.06 9.05 -4.96
N SER A 155 -4.81 10.02 -4.46
CA SER A 155 -5.66 10.92 -5.24
C SER A 155 -4.95 11.70 -6.35
N HIS A 156 -3.65 11.95 -6.24
CA HIS A 156 -2.88 12.71 -7.21
C HIS A 156 -1.43 12.23 -7.32
N THR A 157 -0.81 12.51 -8.46
CA THR A 157 0.61 12.23 -8.74
C THR A 157 1.20 13.44 -9.47
N ASN A 158 2.26 14.06 -8.91
CA ASN A 158 2.87 15.27 -9.46
C ASN A 158 1.84 16.40 -9.69
N ASN A 159 0.92 16.62 -8.75
CA ASN A 159 -0.19 17.57 -8.78
C ASN A 159 -1.27 17.32 -9.86
N ASP A 160 -1.24 16.18 -10.54
CA ASP A 160 -2.29 15.79 -11.48
C ASP A 160 -3.20 14.72 -10.87
N TYR A 161 -4.49 14.91 -10.99
CA TYR A 161 -5.52 13.95 -10.61
C TYR A 161 -5.78 12.92 -11.72
N PHE A 162 -6.41 11.82 -11.39
CA PHE A 162 -6.65 10.70 -12.31
C PHE A 162 -7.64 10.99 -13.45
N ASP A 163 -8.34 12.13 -13.42
CA ASP A 163 -9.14 12.65 -14.53
C ASP A 163 -8.27 13.24 -15.67
N ASN A 164 -6.97 13.44 -15.44
CA ASN A 164 -6.06 13.86 -16.50
C ASN A 164 -5.89 12.73 -17.53
N PRO A 165 -6.09 12.99 -18.84
CA PRO A 165 -6.06 11.98 -19.90
C PRO A 165 -4.78 11.12 -19.95
N LYS A 166 -3.66 11.62 -19.45
CA LYS A 166 -2.40 10.84 -19.39
C LYS A 166 -2.54 9.56 -18.57
N PHE A 167 -3.49 9.50 -17.62
CA PHE A 167 -3.72 8.34 -16.76
C PHE A 167 -4.78 7.37 -17.30
N PHE A 168 -5.51 7.73 -18.37
CA PHE A 168 -6.55 6.87 -18.94
C PHE A 168 -6.07 5.46 -19.27
N PRO A 169 -4.83 5.23 -19.78
CA PRO A 169 -4.34 3.87 -19.98
C PRO A 169 -4.31 3.01 -18.70
N ILE A 170 -4.16 3.64 -17.52
CA ILE A 170 -4.21 2.95 -16.23
C ILE A 170 -5.65 2.51 -15.91
N LEU A 171 -6.62 3.41 -16.12
CA LEU A 171 -8.05 3.11 -15.90
C LEU A 171 -8.56 2.05 -16.87
N GLU A 172 -8.17 2.14 -18.15
CA GLU A 172 -8.47 1.12 -19.15
C GLU A 172 -7.88 -0.25 -18.79
N ALA A 173 -6.65 -0.27 -18.25
CA ALA A 173 -6.02 -1.51 -17.82
C ALA A 173 -6.73 -2.11 -16.60
N ALA A 174 -7.17 -1.30 -15.64
CA ALA A 174 -7.93 -1.77 -14.49
C ALA A 174 -9.25 -2.40 -14.93
N GLU A 175 -9.99 -1.75 -15.83
CA GLU A 175 -11.23 -2.29 -16.42
C GLU A 175 -10.97 -3.62 -17.14
N ALA A 176 -9.95 -3.66 -18.01
CA ALA A 176 -9.61 -4.87 -18.78
C ALA A 176 -9.16 -6.06 -17.89
N LEU A 177 -8.66 -5.77 -16.69
CA LEU A 177 -8.22 -6.76 -15.70
C LEU A 177 -9.31 -7.14 -14.69
N ASP A 178 -10.50 -6.54 -14.79
CA ASP A 178 -11.58 -6.65 -13.79
C ASP A 178 -11.08 -6.31 -12.38
N GLY A 179 -10.17 -5.33 -12.28
CA GLY A 179 -9.49 -4.91 -11.06
C GLY A 179 -10.09 -3.63 -10.49
N CYS A 180 -10.45 -3.64 -9.22
CA CYS A 180 -10.81 -2.40 -8.51
C CYS A 180 -9.58 -1.49 -8.31
N ILE A 181 -9.79 -0.17 -8.32
CA ILE A 181 -8.83 0.85 -7.91
C ILE A 181 -9.41 1.60 -6.70
#